data_ccbd2ff8174fe0f5e3d1c885c0dd7b22
#
_entry.id   ccbd2ff8174fe0f5e3d1c885c0dd7b22
#
_cell.length_a   1.000
_cell.length_b   1.000
_cell.length_c   1.000
_cell.angle_alpha   90.00
_cell.angle_beta   90.00
_cell.angle_gamma   90.00
#
_symmetry.space_group_name_H-M   'P 1'
#
loop_
_entity.id
_entity.type
_entity.pdbx_description
1 polymer ?
#
loop_
_entity_poly.entity_id
_entity_poly.type
_entity_poly.pdbx_seq_one_letter_code
_entity_poly.pdbx_strand_id
1 'polypeptide(L)'
;MTGNTRPGTRILGSLRSADGKGVVRVEDRYDTDIDDLWSALTEPRRLARWIAEVEGDDLRPGGEVRARFTSQWEGTVRVQACEPPRRLLLLTRADERPDELTIEATLTPDGDTTILVIEERGMPLPHVADYGAGWQCHVEDLAAHIAGRERGDIEKRWDELAPAYQKLAVSAE
;
A
#
# COMPACT_ATOMS: atom_id res chain seq x y z
N MET A 1 3.89 11.66 34.13
CA MET A 1 2.95 10.97 33.26
C MET A 1 3.57 10.74 31.92
N THR A 2 3.92 9.56 31.70
CA THR A 2 4.37 9.13 30.40
C THR A 2 3.26 9.39 29.40
N GLY A 3 3.51 10.24 28.45
CA GLY A 3 2.61 10.46 27.35
C GLY A 3 2.28 9.10 26.73
N ASN A 4 1.05 8.71 26.90
CA ASN A 4 0.57 7.46 26.35
C ASN A 4 0.45 7.62 24.85
N THR A 5 1.59 7.56 24.16
CA THR A 5 1.60 7.50 22.72
C THR A 5 1.05 6.12 22.39
N ARG A 6 -0.23 6.05 22.11
CA ARG A 6 -0.82 4.79 21.65
C ARG A 6 -0.01 4.32 20.45
N PRO A 7 0.52 3.07 20.49
CA PRO A 7 1.13 2.51 19.29
C PRO A 7 0.10 2.61 18.17
N GLY A 8 0.40 3.34 17.11
CA GLY A 8 -0.49 3.41 15.99
C GLY A 8 -1.13 4.76 15.70
N THR A 9 -0.81 5.81 16.47
CA THR A 9 -1.19 7.19 16.10
C THR A 9 -0.18 7.82 15.16
N ARG A 10 0.94 7.15 14.88
CA ARG A 10 1.95 7.62 13.94
C ARG A 10 1.41 7.53 12.52
N ILE A 11 1.37 8.67 11.82
CA ILE A 11 0.93 8.72 10.43
C ILE A 11 2.13 8.49 9.52
N LEU A 12 2.04 7.45 8.71
CA LEU A 12 3.12 7.03 7.79
C LEU A 12 2.98 7.69 6.43
N GLY A 13 1.81 8.22 6.11
CA GLY A 13 1.51 8.72 4.79
C GLY A 13 1.45 10.22 4.69
N SER A 14 1.54 10.69 3.45
CA SER A 14 1.30 12.07 3.09
C SER A 14 0.36 12.12 1.89
N LEU A 15 -0.33 13.25 1.74
CA LEU A 15 -1.34 13.44 0.70
C LEU A 15 -0.96 14.66 -0.13
N ARG A 16 -1.12 14.54 -1.46
CA ARG A 16 -0.94 15.69 -2.34
C ARG A 16 -1.89 15.60 -3.53
N SER A 17 -1.98 16.69 -4.28
CA SER A 17 -2.73 16.70 -5.54
C SER A 17 -1.77 16.81 -6.72
N ALA A 18 -2.11 16.12 -7.79
CA ALA A 18 -1.37 16.18 -9.04
C ALA A 18 -2.39 16.10 -10.17
N ASP A 19 -2.39 17.09 -11.07
CA ASP A 19 -3.31 17.15 -12.21
C ASP A 19 -4.79 17.04 -11.80
N GLY A 20 -5.15 17.58 -10.63
CA GLY A 20 -6.52 17.56 -10.13
C GLY A 20 -6.94 16.24 -9.48
N LYS A 21 -6.04 15.29 -9.37
CA LYS A 21 -6.28 14.00 -8.74
C LYS A 21 -5.48 13.86 -7.46
N GLY A 22 -5.84 12.89 -6.63
CA GLY A 22 -5.14 12.62 -5.40
C GLY A 22 -3.91 11.75 -5.60
N VAL A 23 -2.93 11.93 -4.72
CA VAL A 23 -1.74 11.09 -4.62
C VAL A 23 -1.51 10.79 -3.14
N VAL A 24 -1.41 9.50 -2.83
CA VAL A 24 -1.06 9.01 -1.49
C VAL A 24 0.35 8.46 -1.55
N ARG A 25 1.17 8.83 -0.57
CA ARG A 25 2.51 8.28 -0.41
C ARG A 25 2.66 7.77 1.02
N VAL A 26 3.02 6.50 1.19
CA VAL A 26 3.35 5.93 2.50
C VAL A 26 4.78 5.41 2.46
N GLU A 27 5.49 5.58 3.56
CA GLU A 27 6.86 5.12 3.69
C GLU A 27 7.05 4.47 5.04
N ASP A 28 7.73 3.33 5.06
CA ASP A 28 8.11 2.68 6.31
C ASP A 28 9.38 1.86 6.10
N ARG A 29 9.99 1.50 7.22
CA ARG A 29 11.20 0.69 7.28
C ARG A 29 10.83 -0.68 7.84
N TYR A 30 11.33 -1.73 7.17
CA TYR A 30 11.04 -3.12 7.55
C TYR A 30 12.33 -3.82 7.96
N ASP A 31 12.27 -4.59 9.03
CA ASP A 31 13.41 -5.31 9.58
C ASP A 31 13.60 -6.63 8.83
N THR A 32 13.95 -6.50 7.57
CA THR A 32 14.26 -7.62 6.69
C THR A 32 15.08 -7.13 5.49
N ASP A 33 15.72 -8.06 4.77
CA ASP A 33 16.47 -7.69 3.58
C ASP A 33 15.54 -7.40 2.38
N ILE A 34 16.12 -6.81 1.34
CA ILE A 34 15.35 -6.37 0.18
C ILE A 34 14.73 -7.54 -0.59
N ASP A 35 15.40 -8.68 -0.64
CA ASP A 35 14.89 -9.84 -1.37
C ASP A 35 13.68 -10.45 -0.68
N ASP A 36 13.70 -10.54 0.65
CA ASP A 36 12.55 -11.01 1.41
C ASP A 36 11.36 -10.06 1.27
N LEU A 37 11.60 -8.76 1.37
CA LEU A 37 10.52 -7.78 1.21
C LEU A 37 9.96 -7.81 -0.21
N TRP A 38 10.81 -7.93 -1.21
CA TRP A 38 10.37 -8.08 -2.60
C TRP A 38 9.49 -9.30 -2.78
N SER A 39 9.88 -10.42 -2.20
CA SER A 39 9.08 -11.65 -2.23
C SER A 39 7.69 -11.43 -1.60
N ALA A 40 7.62 -10.69 -0.49
CA ALA A 40 6.34 -10.40 0.17
C ALA A 40 5.42 -9.55 -0.72
N LEU A 41 5.99 -8.74 -1.62
CA LEU A 41 5.23 -7.86 -2.51
C LEU A 41 4.85 -8.52 -3.85
N THR A 42 5.43 -9.66 -4.18
CA THR A 42 5.27 -10.24 -5.52
C THR A 42 4.77 -11.67 -5.53
N GLU A 43 4.95 -12.43 -4.48
CA GLU A 43 4.48 -13.81 -4.43
C GLU A 43 3.02 -13.87 -3.98
N PRO A 44 2.12 -14.45 -4.81
CA PRO A 44 0.69 -14.51 -4.46
C PRO A 44 0.39 -15.11 -3.09
N ARG A 45 1.14 -16.14 -2.70
CA ARG A 45 0.96 -16.79 -1.40
C ARG A 45 1.25 -15.83 -0.24
N ARG A 46 2.25 -14.97 -0.41
CA ARG A 46 2.59 -13.98 0.59
C ARG A 46 1.67 -12.77 0.55
N LEU A 47 1.29 -12.32 -0.65
CA LEU A 47 0.32 -11.23 -0.81
C LEU A 47 -1.00 -11.54 -0.08
N ALA A 48 -1.44 -12.78 -0.12
CA ALA A 48 -2.67 -13.21 0.55
C ALA A 48 -2.61 -13.04 2.06
N ARG A 49 -1.41 -12.98 2.62
CA ARG A 49 -1.21 -12.85 4.06
C ARG A 49 -1.39 -11.43 4.57
N TRP A 50 -1.19 -10.43 3.73
CA TRP A 50 -1.20 -9.07 4.22
C TRP A 50 -2.03 -8.08 3.40
N ILE A 51 -2.26 -8.31 2.09
CA ILE A 51 -2.97 -7.30 1.30
C ILE A 51 -4.05 -7.87 0.39
N ALA A 52 -3.77 -8.94 -0.35
CA ALA A 52 -4.69 -9.34 -1.41
C ALA A 52 -4.58 -10.81 -1.78
N GLU A 53 -5.75 -11.41 -2.07
CA GLU A 53 -5.81 -12.67 -2.80
C GLU A 53 -5.73 -12.37 -4.28
N VAL A 54 -4.83 -13.03 -4.99
CA VAL A 54 -4.56 -12.80 -6.40
C VAL A 54 -4.87 -14.08 -7.16
N GLU A 55 -5.73 -13.98 -8.17
CA GLU A 55 -6.02 -15.08 -9.09
C GLU A 55 -5.11 -14.96 -10.30
N GLY A 56 -4.27 -15.95 -10.49
CA GLY A 56 -3.22 -15.95 -11.51
C GLY A 56 -1.86 -15.74 -10.86
N ASP A 57 -0.84 -16.04 -11.63
CA ASP A 57 0.56 -15.91 -11.17
C ASP A 57 1.39 -15.07 -12.13
N ASP A 58 0.73 -14.33 -13.02
CA ASP A 58 1.40 -13.57 -14.06
C ASP A 58 1.74 -12.15 -13.60
N LEU A 59 2.65 -12.07 -12.64
CA LEU A 59 3.17 -10.79 -12.14
C LEU A 59 4.42 -10.36 -12.91
N ARG A 60 4.35 -10.48 -14.23
CA ARG A 60 5.40 -10.04 -15.15
C ARG A 60 4.92 -8.83 -15.93
N PRO A 61 5.82 -7.99 -16.46
CA PRO A 61 5.42 -6.84 -17.27
C PRO A 61 4.46 -7.26 -18.38
N GLY A 62 3.33 -6.57 -18.47
CA GLY A 62 2.26 -6.88 -19.41
C GLY A 62 1.26 -7.92 -18.91
N GLY A 63 1.55 -8.60 -17.80
CA GLY A 63 0.61 -9.56 -17.21
C GLY A 63 -0.53 -8.88 -16.47
N GLU A 64 -1.67 -9.57 -16.39
CA GLU A 64 -2.86 -9.06 -15.69
C GLU A 64 -3.43 -10.16 -14.80
N VAL A 65 -3.78 -9.79 -13.58
CA VAL A 65 -4.37 -10.69 -12.60
C VAL A 65 -5.62 -10.06 -11.99
N ARG A 66 -6.48 -10.91 -11.41
CA ARG A 66 -7.59 -10.45 -10.56
C ARG A 66 -7.10 -10.38 -9.13
N ALA A 67 -7.51 -9.34 -8.41
CA ALA A 67 -7.13 -9.17 -7.01
C ALA A 67 -8.34 -8.80 -6.17
N ARG A 68 -8.37 -9.35 -4.96
CA ARG A 68 -9.32 -8.96 -3.91
C ARG A 68 -8.50 -8.55 -2.70
N PHE A 69 -8.57 -7.27 -2.36
CA PHE A 69 -7.84 -6.72 -1.21
C PHE A 69 -8.60 -7.00 0.09
N THR A 70 -7.86 -7.10 1.17
CA THR A 70 -8.44 -7.24 2.52
C THR A 70 -9.33 -6.06 2.88
N SER A 71 -9.14 -4.91 2.24
CA SER A 71 -10.00 -3.73 2.36
C SER A 71 -11.27 -3.80 1.49
N GLN A 72 -11.57 -4.98 0.92
CA GLN A 72 -12.76 -5.25 0.09
C GLN A 72 -12.73 -4.64 -1.31
N TRP A 73 -11.61 -4.06 -1.73
CA TRP A 73 -11.42 -3.65 -3.11
C TRP A 73 -11.28 -4.90 -4.00
N GLU A 74 -11.99 -4.92 -5.11
CA GLU A 74 -11.90 -5.99 -6.12
C GLU A 74 -11.68 -5.38 -7.49
N GLY A 75 -10.82 -5.98 -8.27
CA GLY A 75 -10.56 -5.51 -9.61
C GLY A 75 -9.43 -6.23 -10.30
N THR A 76 -8.94 -5.63 -11.38
CA THR A 76 -7.82 -6.14 -12.14
C THR A 76 -6.57 -5.34 -11.82
N VAL A 77 -5.43 -6.03 -11.83
CA VAL A 77 -4.10 -5.45 -11.64
C VAL A 77 -3.25 -5.84 -12.82
N ARG A 78 -2.72 -4.86 -13.54
CA ARG A 78 -1.80 -5.08 -14.65
C ARG A 78 -0.41 -4.62 -14.25
N VAL A 79 0.58 -5.47 -14.50
CA VAL A 79 1.98 -5.14 -14.22
C VAL A 79 2.52 -4.32 -15.39
N GLN A 80 2.82 -3.05 -15.13
CA GLN A 80 3.38 -2.16 -16.13
C GLN A 80 4.90 -2.21 -16.16
N ALA A 81 5.53 -2.31 -14.97
CA ALA A 81 6.98 -2.48 -14.86
C ALA A 81 7.30 -3.32 -13.64
N CYS A 82 8.29 -4.18 -13.77
CA CYS A 82 8.76 -5.02 -12.66
C CYS A 82 10.28 -5.09 -12.75
N GLU A 83 10.95 -4.43 -11.82
CA GLU A 83 12.42 -4.31 -11.76
C GLU A 83 12.91 -4.88 -10.42
N PRO A 84 13.02 -6.22 -10.32
CA PRO A 84 13.43 -6.85 -9.06
C PRO A 84 14.82 -6.43 -8.62
N PRO A 85 15.05 -6.23 -7.33
CA PRO A 85 14.08 -6.21 -6.25
C PRO A 85 13.71 -4.77 -5.83
N ARG A 86 13.72 -3.82 -6.75
CA ARG A 86 13.72 -2.39 -6.43
C ARG A 86 12.44 -1.64 -6.77
N ARG A 87 11.72 -2.07 -7.82
CA ARG A 87 10.60 -1.27 -8.30
C ARG A 87 9.52 -2.12 -8.91
N LEU A 88 8.27 -1.82 -8.54
CA LEU A 88 7.08 -2.46 -9.11
C LEU A 88 6.09 -1.35 -9.45
N LEU A 89 5.60 -1.35 -10.69
CA LEU A 89 4.62 -0.38 -11.14
C LEU A 89 3.39 -1.12 -11.65
N LEU A 90 2.25 -0.83 -11.04
CA LEU A 90 0.99 -1.50 -11.31
C LEU A 90 -0.06 -0.51 -11.76
N LEU A 91 -0.92 -0.95 -12.70
CA LEU A 91 -2.16 -0.26 -13.02
C LEU A 91 -3.32 -1.05 -12.44
N THR A 92 -4.20 -0.40 -11.71
CA THR A 92 -5.34 -1.05 -11.09
C THR A 92 -6.64 -0.46 -11.62
N ARG A 93 -7.63 -1.34 -11.78
CA ARG A 93 -8.98 -0.92 -12.18
C ARG A 93 -9.99 -1.69 -11.32
N ALA A 94 -10.72 -0.97 -10.50
CA ALA A 94 -11.79 -1.55 -9.69
C ALA A 94 -12.96 -1.96 -10.59
N ASP A 95 -13.63 -3.06 -10.24
CA ASP A 95 -14.77 -3.56 -11.03
C ASP A 95 -15.91 -2.54 -11.13
N GLU A 96 -16.11 -1.77 -10.08
CA GLU A 96 -17.22 -0.81 -9.99
C GLU A 96 -16.86 0.60 -10.48
N ARG A 97 -15.60 0.81 -10.88
CA ARG A 97 -15.13 2.15 -11.28
C ARG A 97 -14.30 2.04 -12.56
N PRO A 98 -14.56 2.91 -13.55
CA PRO A 98 -13.80 2.84 -14.80
C PRO A 98 -12.40 3.45 -14.70
N ASP A 99 -12.09 4.15 -13.60
CA ASP A 99 -10.81 4.86 -13.47
C ASP A 99 -9.66 3.91 -13.20
N GLU A 100 -8.56 4.12 -13.91
CA GLU A 100 -7.32 3.42 -13.64
C GLU A 100 -6.49 4.21 -12.64
N LEU A 101 -5.98 3.52 -11.61
CA LEU A 101 -5.04 4.10 -10.68
C LEU A 101 -3.66 3.45 -10.87
N THR A 102 -2.63 4.15 -10.47
CA THR A 102 -1.26 3.67 -10.56
C THR A 102 -0.72 3.44 -9.16
N ILE A 103 -0.15 2.27 -8.92
CA ILE A 103 0.56 1.97 -7.67
C ILE A 103 2.02 1.75 -8.02
N GLU A 104 2.89 2.49 -7.35
CA GLU A 104 4.33 2.32 -7.50
C GLU A 104 4.95 1.98 -6.16
N ALA A 105 5.67 0.85 -6.10
CA ALA A 105 6.42 0.44 -4.93
C ALA A 105 7.91 0.54 -5.24
N THR A 106 8.66 1.19 -4.36
CA THR A 106 10.10 1.35 -4.47
C THR A 106 10.75 0.84 -3.21
N LEU A 107 11.75 -0.03 -3.35
CA LEU A 107 12.48 -0.63 -2.23
C LEU A 107 13.93 -0.18 -2.27
N THR A 108 14.43 0.25 -1.12
CA THR A 108 15.82 0.69 -0.98
C THR A 108 16.45 -0.01 0.21
N PRO A 109 17.56 -0.75 0.02
CA PRO A 109 18.23 -1.36 1.16
C PRO A 109 18.89 -0.30 2.03
N ASP A 110 18.85 -0.53 3.35
CA ASP A 110 19.47 0.38 4.31
C ASP A 110 20.02 -0.46 5.48
N GLY A 111 21.28 -0.87 5.36
CA GLY A 111 21.89 -1.80 6.30
C GLY A 111 21.18 -3.13 6.29
N ASP A 112 20.75 -3.60 7.46
CA ASP A 112 20.01 -4.85 7.62
C ASP A 112 18.51 -4.69 7.39
N THR A 113 18.07 -3.46 7.07
CA THR A 113 16.66 -3.15 6.88
C THR A 113 16.40 -2.73 5.44
N THR A 114 15.12 -2.61 5.10
CA THR A 114 14.70 -2.14 3.77
C THR A 114 13.64 -1.05 3.93
N ILE A 115 13.80 0.02 3.19
CA ILE A 115 12.81 1.11 3.15
C ILE A 115 11.87 0.85 1.98
N LEU A 116 10.58 0.87 2.25
CA LEU A 116 9.53 0.75 1.25
C LEU A 116 8.80 2.07 1.13
N VAL A 117 8.66 2.54 -0.09
CA VAL A 117 7.79 3.67 -0.43
C VAL A 117 6.71 3.14 -1.37
N ILE A 118 5.45 3.36 -1.02
CA ILE A 118 4.33 3.08 -1.91
C ILE A 118 3.65 4.40 -2.24
N GLU A 119 3.41 4.63 -3.52
CA GLU A 119 2.68 5.79 -4.00
C GLU A 119 1.54 5.32 -4.87
N GLU A 120 0.32 5.75 -4.55
CA GLU A 120 -0.85 5.50 -5.39
C GLU A 120 -1.36 6.82 -5.93
N ARG A 121 -1.60 6.87 -7.24
CA ARG A 121 -1.98 8.09 -7.95
C ARG A 121 -3.25 7.88 -8.75
N GLY A 122 -4.06 8.94 -8.83
CA GLY A 122 -5.18 9.01 -9.76
C GLY A 122 -6.56 8.90 -9.13
N MET A 123 -6.66 8.79 -7.79
CA MET A 123 -7.96 8.75 -7.15
C MET A 123 -8.61 10.13 -7.16
N PRO A 124 -9.95 10.19 -7.11
CA PRO A 124 -10.64 11.47 -6.95
C PRO A 124 -10.14 12.17 -5.70
N LEU A 125 -9.86 13.47 -5.82
CA LEU A 125 -9.28 14.25 -4.74
C LEU A 125 -10.09 14.20 -3.43
N PRO A 126 -11.45 14.22 -3.45
CA PRO A 126 -12.22 14.09 -2.21
C PRO A 126 -12.01 12.76 -1.47
N HIS A 127 -11.48 11.74 -2.12
CA HIS A 127 -11.26 10.42 -1.51
C HIS A 127 -9.81 10.17 -1.10
N VAL A 128 -8.92 11.13 -1.30
CA VAL A 128 -7.48 10.91 -1.08
C VAL A 128 -7.17 10.50 0.37
N ALA A 129 -7.86 11.08 1.35
CA ALA A 129 -7.65 10.74 2.75
C ALA A 129 -8.05 9.29 3.07
N ASP A 130 -9.14 8.81 2.47
CA ASP A 130 -9.60 7.44 2.66
C ASP A 130 -8.59 6.44 2.10
N TYR A 131 -8.02 6.73 0.94
CA TYR A 131 -6.96 5.91 0.36
C TYR A 131 -5.70 5.91 1.24
N GLY A 132 -5.38 7.07 1.84
CA GLY A 132 -4.26 7.17 2.77
C GLY A 132 -4.42 6.26 3.98
N ALA A 133 -5.58 6.30 4.60
CA ALA A 133 -5.88 5.43 5.73
C ALA A 133 -5.82 3.96 5.33
N GLY A 134 -6.38 3.60 4.18
CA GLY A 134 -6.33 2.23 3.66
C GLY A 134 -4.91 1.75 3.43
N TRP A 135 -4.06 2.57 2.82
CA TRP A 135 -2.67 2.20 2.58
C TRP A 135 -1.90 2.01 3.88
N GLN A 136 -2.13 2.87 4.87
CA GLN A 136 -1.45 2.64 6.16
C GLN A 136 -1.89 1.33 6.80
N CYS A 137 -3.16 0.96 6.73
CA CYS A 137 -3.61 -0.35 7.20
C CYS A 137 -2.82 -1.47 6.51
N HIS A 138 -2.67 -1.40 5.20
CA HIS A 138 -1.96 -2.44 4.44
C HIS A 138 -0.48 -2.52 4.81
N VAL A 139 0.21 -1.39 4.93
CA VAL A 139 1.65 -1.45 5.26
C VAL A 139 1.88 -1.86 6.72
N GLU A 140 0.93 -1.59 7.62
CA GLU A 140 0.99 -2.13 8.97
C GLU A 140 0.79 -3.65 8.97
N ASP A 141 -0.11 -4.16 8.14
CA ASP A 141 -0.31 -5.60 7.97
C ASP A 141 0.93 -6.26 7.35
N LEU A 142 1.60 -5.57 6.43
CA LEU A 142 2.88 -6.04 5.90
C LEU A 142 3.93 -6.14 7.02
N ALA A 143 4.00 -5.15 7.89
CA ALA A 143 4.92 -5.20 9.02
C ALA A 143 4.64 -6.39 9.93
N ALA A 144 3.38 -6.69 10.17
CA ALA A 144 2.99 -7.87 10.93
C ALA A 144 3.45 -9.15 10.23
N HIS A 145 3.24 -9.24 8.92
CA HIS A 145 3.66 -10.40 8.14
C HIS A 145 5.18 -10.61 8.19
N ILE A 146 5.96 -9.54 8.02
CA ILE A 146 7.43 -9.61 8.09
C ILE A 146 7.88 -10.05 9.48
N ALA A 147 7.16 -9.65 10.53
CA ALA A 147 7.47 -10.05 11.91
C ALA A 147 6.92 -11.42 12.29
N GLY A 148 6.32 -12.16 11.36
CA GLY A 148 5.76 -13.49 11.63
C GLY A 148 4.44 -13.46 12.37
N ARG A 149 3.73 -12.33 12.36
CA ARG A 149 2.42 -12.19 13.01
C ARG A 149 1.32 -12.14 11.96
N GLU A 150 0.11 -12.45 12.39
CA GLU A 150 -1.06 -12.31 11.52
C GLU A 150 -1.46 -10.83 11.39
N ARG A 151 -2.13 -10.51 10.29
CA ARG A 151 -2.66 -9.16 10.08
C ARG A 151 -3.75 -8.86 11.11
N GLY A 152 -3.95 -7.56 11.39
CA GLY A 152 -4.96 -7.12 12.32
C GLY A 152 -6.35 -7.01 11.68
N ASP A 153 -7.29 -6.45 12.45
CA ASP A 153 -8.63 -6.14 11.99
C ASP A 153 -8.57 -4.83 11.19
N ILE A 154 -8.65 -4.94 9.88
CA ILE A 154 -8.47 -3.80 8.99
C ILE A 154 -9.60 -2.76 9.14
N GLU A 155 -10.84 -3.19 9.37
CA GLU A 155 -11.96 -2.26 9.54
C GLU A 155 -11.76 -1.41 10.80
N LYS A 156 -11.41 -2.04 11.89
CA LYS A 156 -11.15 -1.36 13.15
C LYS A 156 -9.98 -0.39 13.00
N ARG A 157 -8.90 -0.82 12.36
CA ARG A 157 -7.72 0.04 12.19
C ARG A 157 -8.01 1.21 11.26
N TRP A 158 -8.76 0.97 10.19
CA TRP A 158 -9.17 2.05 9.28
C TRP A 158 -9.99 3.10 10.02
N ASP A 159 -10.93 2.67 10.86
CA ASP A 159 -11.74 3.60 11.65
C ASP A 159 -10.89 4.46 12.59
N GLU A 160 -9.78 3.92 13.09
CA GLU A 160 -8.84 4.68 13.93
C GLU A 160 -8.01 5.68 13.12
N LEU A 161 -7.63 5.31 11.90
CA LEU A 161 -6.74 6.11 11.05
C LEU A 161 -7.47 7.15 10.20
N ALA A 162 -8.68 6.86 9.76
CA ALA A 162 -9.40 7.73 8.83
C ALA A 162 -9.53 9.18 9.34
N PRO A 163 -9.93 9.43 10.60
CA PRO A 163 -10.00 10.81 11.09
C PRO A 163 -8.66 11.54 11.06
N ALA A 164 -7.55 10.84 11.33
CA ALA A 164 -6.23 11.43 11.29
C ALA A 164 -5.83 11.82 9.87
N TYR A 165 -6.13 10.96 8.88
CA TYR A 165 -5.85 11.26 7.48
C TYR A 165 -6.72 12.40 6.95
N GLN A 166 -7.97 12.51 7.42
CA GLN A 166 -8.85 13.61 7.03
C GLN A 166 -8.34 14.97 7.51
N LYS A 167 -7.53 14.99 8.58
CA LYS A 167 -6.93 16.21 9.10
C LYS A 167 -5.61 16.57 8.44
N LEU A 168 -5.04 15.69 7.63
CA LEU A 168 -3.79 15.98 6.93
C LEU A 168 -4.03 17.03 5.85
N ALA A 169 -3.07 17.95 5.73
CA ALA A 169 -3.07 18.88 4.62
C ALA A 169 -2.76 18.14 3.32
N VAL A 170 -3.44 18.54 2.25
CA VAL A 170 -3.16 18.03 0.91
C VAL A 170 -2.24 19.05 0.24
N SER A 171 -0.98 18.64 -0.01
CA SER A 171 -0.01 19.51 -0.65
C SER A 171 -0.33 19.68 -2.13
N ALA A 172 -0.12 20.88 -2.65
CA ALA A 172 -0.16 21.11 -4.10
C ALA A 172 1.13 20.60 -4.74
N GLU A 173 1.04 20.26 -6.01
CA GLU A 173 2.21 19.90 -6.82
C GLU A 173 3.22 21.04 -6.89
#